data_1bff70db8a667130e7d9d5fda0b2a9a3
#
_entry.id   1bff70db8a667130e7d9d5fda0b2a9a3
#
_cell.length_a   1.000
_cell.length_b   1.000
_cell.length_c   1.000
_cell.angle_alpha   90.00
_cell.angle_beta   90.00
_cell.angle_gamma   90.00
#
_symmetry.space_group_name_H-M   'P 1'
#
loop_
_entity.id
_entity.type
_entity.pdbx_description
1 polymer ?
#
loop_
_entity_poly.entity_id
_entity_poly.type
_entity_poly.pdbx_seq_one_letter_code
_entity_poly.pdbx_strand_id
1 'polypeptide(L)'
;MDLQLNGKTAIVTGSTAGIGLAIAKRLAAEGVAVIVSGRDQAKLDAAVAEVAALGTVRGVLADVATAEGAATLIAAAPEVDILVNNLGIYEAKPFVEVSDAEWHRFFEVNVVSGIRLARHYFPRMLARDWGRVIFIASESGLLPPA
;
A
#
# COMPACT_ATOMS: atom_id res chain seq x y z
N MET A 1 10.56 -3.93 -21.82
CA MET A 1 11.47 -2.97 -21.19
C MET A 1 11.95 -3.61 -19.91
N ASP A 2 13.24 -3.70 -19.69
CA ASP A 2 13.78 -4.18 -18.41
C ASP A 2 13.78 -3.02 -17.40
N LEU A 3 13.02 -3.19 -16.32
CA LEU A 3 12.90 -2.18 -15.25
C LEU A 3 13.99 -2.33 -14.18
N GLN A 4 14.84 -3.36 -14.28
CA GLN A 4 15.91 -3.70 -13.33
C GLN A 4 15.38 -3.87 -11.89
N LEU A 5 14.19 -4.46 -11.76
CA LEU A 5 13.52 -4.67 -10.47
C LEU A 5 13.69 -6.10 -9.93
N ASN A 6 14.28 -7.00 -10.72
CA ASN A 6 14.48 -8.39 -10.30
C ASN A 6 15.28 -8.45 -8.98
N GLY A 7 14.79 -9.24 -8.03
CA GLY A 7 15.39 -9.40 -6.71
C GLY A 7 15.11 -8.27 -5.72
N LYS A 8 14.35 -7.24 -6.11
CA LYS A 8 13.87 -6.19 -5.19
C LYS A 8 12.70 -6.70 -4.36
N THR A 9 12.44 -6.01 -3.25
CA THR A 9 11.29 -6.28 -2.36
C THR A 9 10.34 -5.09 -2.35
N ALA A 10 9.03 -5.36 -2.36
CA ALA A 10 8.02 -4.31 -2.35
C ALA A 10 6.90 -4.59 -1.35
N ILE A 11 6.43 -3.55 -0.68
CA ILE A 11 5.13 -3.53 0.00
C ILE A 11 4.13 -2.78 -0.87
N VAL A 12 2.93 -3.34 -1.03
CA VAL A 12 1.78 -2.64 -1.60
C VAL A 12 0.66 -2.66 -0.55
N THR A 13 0.27 -1.49 -0.05
CA THR A 13 -0.81 -1.39 0.93
C THR A 13 -2.18 -1.43 0.25
N GLY A 14 -3.20 -1.99 0.93
CA GLY A 14 -4.53 -2.14 0.35
C GLY A 14 -4.53 -2.97 -0.93
N SER A 15 -3.74 -4.05 -0.95
CA SER A 15 -3.44 -4.83 -2.15
C SER A 15 -4.26 -6.12 -2.31
N THR A 16 -5.35 -6.26 -1.56
CA THR A 16 -6.25 -7.43 -1.66
C THR A 16 -7.26 -7.33 -2.81
N ALA A 17 -7.37 -6.18 -3.45
CA ALA A 17 -8.28 -5.94 -4.58
C ALA A 17 -7.84 -4.73 -5.42
N GLY A 18 -8.52 -4.50 -6.55
CA GLY A 18 -8.45 -3.29 -7.35
C GLY A 18 -7.03 -2.89 -7.78
N ILE A 19 -6.73 -1.60 -7.68
CA ILE A 19 -5.46 -1.00 -8.13
C ILE A 19 -4.27 -1.62 -7.39
N GLY A 20 -4.37 -1.79 -6.07
CA GLY A 20 -3.28 -2.38 -5.28
C GLY A 20 -2.94 -3.81 -5.68
N LEU A 21 -3.96 -4.65 -5.94
CA LEU A 21 -3.75 -6.01 -6.43
C LEU A 21 -3.13 -6.02 -7.83
N ALA A 22 -3.56 -5.13 -8.71
CA ALA A 22 -2.99 -5.02 -10.06
C ALA A 22 -1.51 -4.60 -10.00
N ILE A 23 -1.15 -3.65 -9.14
CA ILE A 23 0.23 -3.23 -8.90
C ILE A 23 1.06 -4.41 -8.35
N ALA A 24 0.54 -5.14 -7.36
CA ALA A 24 1.22 -6.29 -6.77
C ALA A 24 1.52 -7.37 -7.81
N LYS A 25 0.53 -7.70 -8.66
CA LYS A 25 0.67 -8.66 -9.77
C LYS A 25 1.74 -8.20 -10.77
N ARG A 26 1.74 -6.92 -11.13
CA ARG A 26 2.72 -6.41 -12.09
C ARG A 26 4.13 -6.43 -11.50
N LEU A 27 4.33 -6.02 -10.26
CA LEU A 27 5.63 -6.07 -9.60
C LEU A 27 6.15 -7.51 -9.49
N ALA A 28 5.30 -8.47 -9.13
CA ALA A 28 5.67 -9.88 -9.08
C ALA A 28 6.14 -10.41 -10.44
N ALA A 29 5.43 -10.04 -11.52
CA ALA A 29 5.81 -10.41 -12.89
C ALA A 29 7.14 -9.79 -13.34
N GLU A 30 7.59 -8.70 -12.73
CA GLU A 30 8.91 -8.08 -12.95
C GLU A 30 10.02 -8.66 -12.03
N GLY A 31 9.72 -9.76 -11.32
CA GLY A 31 10.69 -10.44 -10.45
C GLY A 31 10.88 -9.80 -9.06
N VAL A 32 9.97 -8.94 -8.64
CA VAL A 32 9.95 -8.35 -7.30
C VAL A 32 9.32 -9.33 -6.31
N ALA A 33 9.93 -9.50 -5.14
CA ALA A 33 9.30 -10.20 -4.01
C ALA A 33 8.27 -9.26 -3.35
N VAL A 34 6.97 -9.55 -3.55
CA VAL A 34 5.89 -8.66 -3.14
C VAL A 34 5.32 -9.04 -1.79
N ILE A 35 5.05 -8.05 -0.97
CA ILE A 35 4.31 -8.16 0.28
C ILE A 35 2.95 -7.49 0.07
N VAL A 36 1.89 -8.29 0.08
CA VAL A 36 0.51 -7.80 0.04
C VAL A 36 -0.03 -7.67 1.46
N SER A 37 -0.83 -6.65 1.71
CA SER A 37 -1.43 -6.43 3.02
C SER A 37 -2.92 -6.16 2.94
N GLY A 38 -3.64 -6.62 3.94
CA GLY A 38 -5.08 -6.42 4.09
C GLY A 38 -5.53 -6.80 5.49
N ARG A 39 -6.76 -6.41 5.84
CA ARG A 39 -7.37 -6.63 7.17
C ARG A 39 -8.36 -7.81 7.22
N ASP A 40 -8.60 -8.43 6.09
CA ASP A 40 -9.49 -9.59 5.96
C ASP A 40 -8.67 -10.78 5.46
N GLN A 41 -8.65 -11.86 6.24
CA GLN A 41 -7.80 -13.03 5.96
C GLN A 41 -8.20 -13.71 4.64
N ALA A 42 -9.50 -13.90 4.39
CA ALA A 42 -9.93 -14.60 3.18
C ALA A 42 -9.57 -13.81 1.91
N LYS A 43 -9.73 -12.50 1.92
CA LYS A 43 -9.31 -11.63 0.81
C LYS A 43 -7.81 -11.62 0.64
N LEU A 44 -7.06 -11.63 1.75
CA LEU A 44 -5.60 -11.68 1.73
C LEU A 44 -5.11 -12.98 1.10
N ASP A 45 -5.66 -14.11 1.50
CA ASP A 45 -5.29 -15.43 0.97
C ASP A 45 -5.59 -15.53 -0.53
N ALA A 46 -6.75 -15.03 -0.97
CA ALA A 46 -7.10 -14.97 -2.38
C ALA A 46 -6.12 -14.10 -3.19
N ALA A 47 -5.76 -12.93 -2.68
CA ALA A 47 -4.80 -12.04 -3.33
C ALA A 47 -3.40 -12.68 -3.41
N VAL A 48 -2.95 -13.33 -2.33
CA VAL A 48 -1.68 -14.08 -2.33
C VAL A 48 -1.69 -15.16 -3.39
N ALA A 49 -2.77 -15.95 -3.51
CA ALA A 49 -2.88 -16.99 -4.53
C ALA A 49 -2.80 -16.43 -5.96
N GLU A 50 -3.46 -15.30 -6.22
CA GLU A 50 -3.41 -14.65 -7.53
C GLU A 50 -2.01 -14.11 -7.88
N VAL A 51 -1.32 -13.50 -6.93
CA VAL A 51 0.02 -12.93 -7.16
C VAL A 51 1.06 -14.04 -7.25
N ALA A 52 0.93 -15.14 -6.47
CA ALA A 52 1.83 -16.29 -6.48
C ALA A 52 1.92 -16.97 -7.85
N ALA A 53 0.89 -16.87 -8.67
CA ALA A 53 0.92 -17.38 -10.05
C ALA A 53 1.88 -16.59 -10.95
N LEU A 54 2.36 -15.42 -10.55
CA LEU A 54 3.18 -14.51 -11.32
C LEU A 54 4.60 -14.32 -10.75
N GLY A 55 4.81 -14.62 -9.47
CA GLY A 55 6.10 -14.43 -8.82
C GLY A 55 6.08 -14.64 -7.32
N THR A 56 7.13 -14.20 -6.65
CA THR A 56 7.28 -14.35 -5.20
C THR A 56 6.38 -13.38 -4.44
N VAL A 57 5.56 -13.92 -3.54
CA VAL A 57 4.65 -13.12 -2.74
C VAL A 57 4.47 -13.70 -1.33
N ARG A 58 4.17 -12.83 -0.36
CA ARG A 58 3.62 -13.22 0.94
C ARG A 58 2.59 -12.21 1.42
N GLY A 59 1.64 -12.69 2.21
CA GLY A 59 0.61 -11.86 2.83
C GLY A 59 0.99 -11.43 4.25
N VAL A 60 0.56 -10.22 4.65
CA VAL A 60 0.59 -9.76 6.03
C VAL A 60 -0.80 -9.26 6.41
N LEU A 61 -1.43 -9.94 7.38
CA LEU A 61 -2.71 -9.52 7.93
C LEU A 61 -2.49 -8.31 8.85
N ALA A 62 -2.85 -7.14 8.37
CA ALA A 62 -2.69 -5.89 9.10
C ALA A 62 -3.67 -4.83 8.60
N ASP A 63 -4.32 -4.11 9.51
CA ASP A 63 -5.06 -2.89 9.18
C ASP A 63 -4.13 -1.69 9.25
N VAL A 64 -3.46 -1.39 8.15
CA VAL A 64 -2.47 -0.31 8.07
C VAL A 64 -3.08 1.10 8.14
N ALA A 65 -4.40 1.22 8.22
CA ALA A 65 -5.07 2.47 8.60
C ALA A 65 -4.77 2.85 10.06
N THR A 66 -4.43 1.86 10.90
CA THR A 66 -4.12 2.06 12.32
C THR A 66 -2.61 2.08 12.58
N ALA A 67 -2.20 2.68 13.70
CA ALA A 67 -0.81 2.68 14.14
C ALA A 67 -0.32 1.25 14.44
N GLU A 68 -1.17 0.44 15.08
CA GLU A 68 -0.89 -0.96 15.42
C GLU A 68 -0.70 -1.83 14.18
N GLY A 69 -1.58 -1.65 13.19
CA GLY A 69 -1.48 -2.39 11.92
C GLY A 69 -0.24 -1.98 11.12
N ALA A 70 0.12 -0.70 11.11
CA ALA A 70 1.37 -0.24 10.53
C ALA A 70 2.59 -0.85 11.24
N ALA A 71 2.58 -0.91 12.58
CA ALA A 71 3.65 -1.55 13.36
C ALA A 71 3.73 -3.06 13.06
N THR A 72 2.60 -3.75 12.93
CA THR A 72 2.54 -5.17 12.54
C THR A 72 3.18 -5.40 11.18
N LEU A 73 2.84 -4.58 10.18
CA LEU A 73 3.41 -4.68 8.83
C LEU A 73 4.92 -4.41 8.84
N ILE A 74 5.37 -3.39 9.57
CA ILE A 74 6.78 -3.04 9.72
C ILE A 74 7.56 -4.17 10.41
N ALA A 75 7.02 -4.77 11.47
CA ALA A 75 7.66 -5.88 12.16
C ALA A 75 7.81 -7.12 11.25
N ALA A 76 6.80 -7.40 10.40
CA ALA A 76 6.83 -8.48 9.43
C ALA A 76 7.79 -8.21 8.25
N ALA A 77 8.01 -6.94 7.91
CA ALA A 77 8.86 -6.53 6.79
C ALA A 77 9.65 -5.26 7.17
N PRO A 78 10.72 -5.38 8.00
CA PRO A 78 11.43 -4.21 8.51
C PRO A 78 12.18 -3.41 7.44
N GLU A 79 12.49 -4.03 6.33
CA GLU A 79 13.18 -3.41 5.18
C GLU A 79 12.52 -3.83 3.88
N VAL A 80 12.31 -2.86 3.00
CA VAL A 80 11.88 -3.07 1.61
C VAL A 80 12.54 -2.05 0.70
N ASP A 81 12.58 -2.36 -0.58
CA ASP A 81 13.14 -1.47 -1.61
C ASP A 81 12.07 -0.52 -2.15
N ILE A 82 10.82 -0.98 -2.20
CA ILE A 82 9.70 -0.25 -2.80
C ILE A 82 8.54 -0.23 -1.81
N LEU A 83 8.03 0.95 -1.51
CA LEU A 83 6.80 1.15 -0.75
C LEU A 83 5.75 1.80 -1.65
N VAL A 84 4.65 1.10 -1.89
CA VAL A 84 3.48 1.64 -2.59
C VAL A 84 2.36 1.88 -1.58
N ASN A 85 2.15 3.14 -1.23
CA ASN A 85 1.04 3.60 -0.42
C ASN A 85 -0.20 3.73 -1.30
N ASN A 86 -0.98 2.65 -1.37
CA ASN A 86 -2.21 2.55 -2.15
C ASN A 86 -3.46 2.47 -1.27
N LEU A 87 -3.32 2.23 0.04
CA LEU A 87 -4.48 2.21 0.92
C LEU A 87 -5.24 3.53 0.83
N GLY A 88 -6.54 3.43 0.64
CA GLY A 88 -7.42 4.58 0.63
C GLY A 88 -8.88 4.17 0.78
N ILE A 89 -9.70 5.10 1.23
CA ILE A 89 -11.16 4.99 1.26
C ILE A 89 -11.75 6.15 0.48
N TYR A 90 -12.88 5.90 -0.14
CA TYR A 90 -13.68 6.88 -0.83
C TYR A 90 -15.16 6.66 -0.52
N GLU A 91 -15.87 7.74 -0.29
CA GLU A 91 -17.33 7.74 -0.11
C GLU A 91 -17.87 9.05 -0.68
N ALA A 92 -18.83 8.94 -1.60
CA ALA A 92 -19.54 10.12 -2.13
C ALA A 92 -20.64 10.53 -1.15
N LYS A 93 -20.55 11.75 -0.62
CA LYS A 93 -21.52 12.30 0.32
C LYS A 93 -21.59 13.83 0.15
N PRO A 94 -22.79 14.46 0.27
CA PRO A 94 -22.87 15.90 0.26
C PRO A 94 -21.98 16.54 1.33
N PHE A 95 -21.26 17.59 0.98
CA PHE A 95 -20.29 18.23 1.88
C PHE A 95 -20.86 18.55 3.25
N VAL A 96 -22.10 19.08 3.29
CA VAL A 96 -22.77 19.50 4.54
C VAL A 96 -23.18 18.33 5.45
N GLU A 97 -23.14 17.10 4.94
CA GLU A 97 -23.48 15.89 5.69
C GLU A 97 -22.24 15.15 6.22
N VAL A 98 -21.04 15.59 5.81
CA VAL A 98 -19.79 14.97 6.27
C VAL A 98 -19.45 15.47 7.66
N SER A 99 -19.48 14.59 8.65
CA SER A 99 -19.12 14.90 10.03
C SER A 99 -17.62 15.09 10.23
N ASP A 100 -17.23 15.77 11.31
CA ASP A 100 -15.82 15.92 11.71
C ASP A 100 -15.12 14.54 11.87
N ALA A 101 -15.83 13.56 12.43
CA ALA A 101 -15.30 12.20 12.59
C ALA A 101 -14.98 11.52 11.25
N GLU A 102 -15.81 11.75 10.23
CA GLU A 102 -15.55 11.25 8.88
C GLU A 102 -14.35 11.96 8.26
N TRP A 103 -14.23 13.28 8.40
CA TRP A 103 -13.04 14.02 7.96
C TRP A 103 -11.77 13.48 8.60
N HIS A 104 -11.74 13.26 9.90
CA HIS A 104 -10.61 12.68 10.60
C HIS A 104 -10.29 11.28 10.09
N ARG A 105 -11.31 10.42 9.91
CA ARG A 105 -11.14 9.08 9.37
C ARG A 105 -10.55 9.08 7.97
N PHE A 106 -11.06 9.94 7.07
CA PHE A 106 -10.52 10.04 5.70
C PHE A 106 -9.07 10.48 5.70
N PHE A 107 -8.72 11.46 6.50
CA PHE A 107 -7.34 11.93 6.63
C PHE A 107 -6.43 10.85 7.21
N GLU A 108 -6.87 10.17 8.25
CA GLU A 108 -6.13 9.08 8.89
C GLU A 108 -5.83 7.94 7.91
N VAL A 109 -6.84 7.47 7.17
CA VAL A 109 -6.70 6.34 6.25
C VAL A 109 -5.95 6.74 4.97
N ASN A 110 -6.28 7.88 4.36
CA ASN A 110 -5.75 8.24 3.05
C ASN A 110 -4.38 8.95 3.11
N VAL A 111 -4.02 9.54 4.25
CA VAL A 111 -2.81 10.35 4.38
C VAL A 111 -1.87 9.79 5.46
N VAL A 112 -2.35 9.73 6.71
CA VAL A 112 -1.49 9.39 7.86
C VAL A 112 -0.97 7.96 7.79
N SER A 113 -1.75 7.02 7.27
CA SER A 113 -1.32 5.63 7.07
C SER A 113 -0.03 5.54 6.24
N GLY A 114 0.00 6.24 5.11
CA GLY A 114 1.18 6.28 4.24
C GLY A 114 2.36 7.03 4.86
N ILE A 115 2.09 8.10 5.62
CA ILE A 115 3.13 8.83 6.36
C ILE A 115 3.82 7.92 7.39
N ARG A 116 3.07 7.08 8.13
CA ARG A 116 3.65 6.15 9.11
C ARG A 116 4.64 5.20 8.47
N LEU A 117 4.27 4.59 7.36
CA LEU A 117 5.13 3.66 6.64
C LEU A 117 6.32 4.38 5.98
N ALA A 118 6.09 5.49 5.31
CA ALA A 118 7.16 6.28 4.70
C ALA A 118 8.20 6.74 5.72
N ARG A 119 7.78 7.18 6.90
CA ARG A 119 8.66 7.58 8.01
C ARG A 119 9.58 6.45 8.47
N HIS A 120 9.14 5.20 8.38
CA HIS A 120 9.97 4.04 8.72
C HIS A 120 10.92 3.66 7.57
N TYR A 121 10.42 3.54 6.34
CA TYR A 121 11.19 2.99 5.22
C TYR A 121 12.10 4.00 4.54
N PHE A 122 11.69 5.26 4.40
CA PHE A 122 12.42 6.27 3.66
C PHE A 122 13.84 6.51 4.19
N PRO A 123 14.09 6.67 5.50
CA PRO A 123 15.46 6.81 6.01
C PRO A 123 16.35 5.60 5.72
N ARG A 124 15.76 4.39 5.72
CA ARG A 124 16.47 3.14 5.40
C ARG A 124 16.84 3.04 3.92
N MET A 125 15.96 3.51 3.06
CA MET A 125 16.22 3.61 1.63
C MET A 125 17.34 4.62 1.35
N LEU A 126 17.33 5.77 2.02
CA LEU A 126 18.42 6.77 1.93
C LEU A 126 19.76 6.17 2.37
N ALA A 127 19.80 5.44 3.46
CA ALA A 127 21.02 4.82 3.96
C ALA A 127 21.63 3.78 3.00
N ARG A 128 20.80 3.19 2.13
CA ARG A 128 21.23 2.21 1.10
C ARG A 128 21.44 2.85 -0.28
N ASP A 129 21.22 4.16 -0.39
CA ASP A 129 21.28 4.93 -1.63
C ASP A 129 20.35 4.40 -2.74
N TRP A 130 19.30 3.65 -2.34
CA TRP A 130 18.29 3.13 -3.25
C TRP A 130 16.93 2.92 -2.55
N GLY A 131 15.86 3.31 -3.22
CA GLY A 131 14.50 3.05 -2.81
C GLY A 131 13.46 3.81 -3.63
N ARG A 132 12.19 3.40 -3.50
CA ARG A 132 11.05 4.09 -4.10
C ARG A 132 9.92 4.16 -3.10
N VAL A 133 9.45 5.36 -2.82
CA VAL A 133 8.22 5.61 -2.05
C VAL A 133 7.21 6.23 -3.00
N ILE A 134 6.10 5.55 -3.20
CA ILE A 134 5.05 5.93 -4.15
C ILE A 134 3.75 6.11 -3.36
N PHE A 135 3.04 7.21 -3.63
CA PHE A 135 1.69 7.45 -3.13
C PHE A 135 0.73 7.41 -4.32
N ILE A 136 -0.29 6.56 -4.25
CA ILE A 136 -1.36 6.55 -5.23
C ILE A 136 -2.32 7.69 -4.88
N ALA A 137 -2.39 8.67 -5.77
CA ALA A 137 -3.22 9.85 -5.64
C ALA A 137 -4.34 9.85 -6.69
N SER A 138 -5.32 10.73 -6.54
CA SER A 138 -6.40 10.93 -7.49
C SER A 138 -6.23 12.25 -8.23
N GLU A 139 -6.61 12.27 -9.51
CA GLU A 139 -6.75 13.50 -10.29
C GLU A 139 -7.79 14.46 -9.69
N SER A 140 -8.77 13.93 -8.92
CA SER A 140 -9.77 14.72 -8.21
C SER A 140 -9.17 15.74 -7.22
N GLY A 141 -7.92 15.57 -6.83
CA GLY A 141 -7.19 16.58 -6.05
C GLY A 141 -6.81 17.83 -6.85
N LEU A 142 -6.78 17.73 -8.19
CA LEU A 142 -6.49 18.83 -9.11
C LEU A 142 -7.72 19.27 -9.90
N LEU A 143 -8.57 18.33 -10.28
CA LEU A 143 -9.79 18.53 -11.06
C LEU A 143 -10.96 17.87 -10.32
N PRO A 144 -11.56 18.55 -9.34
CA PRO A 144 -12.72 18.01 -8.62
C PRO A 144 -13.84 17.69 -9.60
N PRO A 145 -14.53 16.55 -9.47
CA PRO A 145 -15.71 16.26 -10.27
C PRO A 145 -16.80 17.28 -10.00
N ALA A 146 -17.57 17.62 -11.04
CA ALA A 146 -18.69 18.56 -10.97
C ALA A 146 -19.86 17.97 -10.17
#